data_715e4416b1e586c6ebf1da8319e6f3e9
#
_entry.id   715e4416b1e586c6ebf1da8319e6f3e9
#
_cell.length_a   1.000
_cell.length_b   1.000
_cell.length_c   1.000
_cell.angle_alpha   90.00
_cell.angle_beta   90.00
_cell.angle_gamma   90.00
#
_symmetry.space_group_name_H-M   'P 1'
#
loop_
_entity.id
_entity.type
_entity.pdbx_description
1 polymer ?
#
loop_
_entity_poly.entity_id
_entity_poly.type
_entity_poly.pdbx_seq_one_letter_code
_entity_poly.pdbx_strand_id
1 'polypeptide(L)'
;QLSPHVQIYKFPVTAITSIMTRVTGAGLTGLYLAGGVCCLSGVEIEKYYNQIPSSIQKTIRYGGIYTGLYHTLGGIRHFVWDAYPHLLTNAKVTRVSYGMLGVSVVGTIVLEKWI
;
A
#
# COMPACT_ATOMS: atom_id res chain seq x y z
N GLN A 1 -19.99 13.45 26.21
CA GLN A 1 -20.69 12.72 25.14
C GLN A 1 -19.81 12.66 23.90
N LEU A 2 -19.61 11.46 23.40
CA LEU A 2 -18.93 11.24 22.11
C LEU A 2 -19.91 11.46 20.96
N SER A 3 -19.46 12.18 19.93
CA SER A 3 -20.25 12.35 18.72
C SER A 3 -20.44 10.99 18.01
N PRO A 4 -21.64 10.68 17.50
CA PRO A 4 -21.91 9.44 16.79
C PRO A 4 -21.36 9.42 15.34
N HIS A 5 -20.59 10.42 14.92
CA HIS A 5 -20.15 10.61 13.53
C HIS A 5 -19.42 9.38 12.94
N VAL A 6 -18.71 8.62 13.75
CA VAL A 6 -18.03 7.37 13.29
C VAL A 6 -19.04 6.26 13.01
N GLN A 7 -20.17 6.24 13.69
CA GLN A 7 -21.21 5.21 13.53
C GLN A 7 -22.16 5.51 12.37
N ILE A 8 -22.43 6.79 12.11
CA ILE A 8 -23.40 7.23 11.11
C ILE A 8 -22.76 7.66 9.78
N TYR A 9 -21.44 7.91 9.77
CA TYR A 9 -20.74 8.37 8.58
C TYR A 9 -20.36 7.19 7.67
N LYS A 10 -20.82 7.24 6.44
CA LYS A 10 -20.42 6.27 5.41
C LYS A 10 -19.12 6.74 4.76
N PHE A 11 -18.02 6.02 5.01
CA PHE A 11 -16.73 6.35 4.45
C PHE A 11 -16.74 6.26 2.92
N PRO A 12 -16.43 7.35 2.20
CA PRO A 12 -16.25 7.29 0.75
C PRO A 12 -14.95 6.54 0.41
N VAL A 13 -14.87 6.04 -0.84
CA VAL A 13 -13.67 5.37 -1.33
C VAL A 13 -12.41 6.24 -1.23
N THR A 14 -12.56 7.56 -1.37
CA THR A 14 -11.47 8.53 -1.26
C THR A 14 -10.85 8.55 0.15
N ALA A 15 -11.67 8.48 1.19
CA ALA A 15 -11.19 8.40 2.57
C ALA A 15 -10.50 7.05 2.84
N ILE A 16 -11.08 5.94 2.38
CA ILE A 16 -10.51 4.60 2.53
C ILE A 16 -9.16 4.50 1.84
N THR A 17 -9.05 4.96 0.60
CA THR A 17 -7.77 4.93 -0.14
C THR A 17 -6.71 5.82 0.49
N SER A 18 -7.08 6.96 1.07
CA SER A 18 -6.17 7.82 1.80
C SER A 18 -5.63 7.14 3.08
N ILE A 19 -6.50 6.48 3.83
CA ILE A 19 -6.12 5.71 5.02
C ILE A 19 -5.19 4.55 4.62
N MET A 20 -5.53 3.81 3.57
CA MET A 20 -4.70 2.71 3.07
C MET A 20 -3.30 3.18 2.64
N THR A 21 -3.18 4.34 2.00
CA THR A 21 -1.87 4.92 1.63
C THR A 21 -1.01 5.17 2.87
N ARG A 22 -1.59 5.68 3.94
CA ARG A 22 -0.87 5.93 5.19
C ARG A 22 -0.49 4.64 5.90
N VAL A 23 -1.41 3.69 6.00
CA VAL A 23 -1.18 2.38 6.63
C VAL A 23 -0.11 1.59 5.88
N THR A 24 -0.16 1.56 4.55
CA THR A 24 0.86 0.91 3.72
C THR A 24 2.22 1.57 3.87
N GLY A 25 2.28 2.90 3.95
CA GLY A 25 3.52 3.64 4.19
C GLY A 25 4.14 3.30 5.55
N ALA A 26 3.34 3.30 6.61
CA ALA A 26 3.79 2.93 7.95
C ALA A 26 4.29 1.47 7.98
N GLY A 27 3.54 0.56 7.35
CA GLY A 27 3.93 -0.84 7.24
C GLY A 27 5.24 -1.05 6.49
N LEU A 28 5.42 -0.39 5.35
CA LEU A 28 6.67 -0.43 4.58
C LEU A 28 7.84 0.14 5.37
N THR A 29 7.65 1.25 6.07
CA THR A 29 8.70 1.84 6.92
C THR A 29 9.13 0.86 8.01
N GLY A 30 8.18 0.25 8.71
CA GLY A 30 8.47 -0.77 9.72
C GLY A 30 9.22 -1.96 9.14
N LEU A 31 8.80 -2.44 7.98
CA LEU A 31 9.43 -3.57 7.28
C LEU A 31 10.88 -3.26 6.89
N TYR A 32 11.13 -2.09 6.30
CA TYR A 32 12.48 -1.68 5.91
C TYR A 32 13.40 -1.47 7.12
N LEU A 33 12.89 -0.87 8.20
CA LEU A 33 13.65 -0.70 9.43
C LEU A 33 14.01 -2.05 10.05
N ALA A 34 13.03 -2.96 10.20
CA ALA A 34 13.27 -4.29 10.74
C ALA A 34 14.24 -5.09 9.86
N GLY A 35 14.04 -5.08 8.55
CA GLY A 35 14.94 -5.73 7.59
C GLY A 35 16.36 -5.18 7.65
N GLY A 36 16.50 -3.85 7.73
CA GLY A 36 17.79 -3.19 7.87
C GLY A 36 18.52 -3.59 9.15
N VAL A 37 17.82 -3.61 10.28
CA VAL A 37 18.40 -4.07 11.57
C VAL A 37 18.83 -5.53 11.48
N CYS A 38 18.01 -6.41 10.90
CA CYS A 38 18.37 -7.82 10.70
C CYS A 38 19.64 -7.95 9.83
N CYS A 39 19.71 -7.23 8.72
CA CYS A 39 20.88 -7.25 7.84
C CYS A 39 22.15 -6.77 8.54
N LEU A 40 22.07 -5.67 9.29
CA LEU A 40 23.20 -5.13 10.06
C LEU A 40 23.64 -6.07 11.19
N SER A 41 22.71 -6.85 11.74
CA SER A 41 22.99 -7.85 12.79
C SER A 41 23.51 -9.18 12.23
N GLY A 42 23.69 -9.31 10.91
CA GLY A 42 24.15 -10.54 10.27
C GLY A 42 23.12 -11.67 10.22
N VAL A 43 21.83 -11.34 10.38
CA VAL A 43 20.75 -12.33 10.28
C VAL A 43 20.51 -12.69 8.80
N GLU A 44 20.62 -13.99 8.49
CA GLU A 44 20.35 -14.51 7.15
C GLU A 44 18.83 -14.66 6.92
N ILE A 45 18.17 -13.56 6.54
CA ILE A 45 16.71 -13.51 6.34
C ILE A 45 16.25 -14.58 5.34
N GLU A 46 17.02 -14.80 4.27
CA GLU A 46 16.69 -15.78 3.24
C GLU A 46 16.57 -17.20 3.81
N LYS A 47 17.42 -17.58 4.72
CA LYS A 47 17.39 -18.90 5.37
C LYS A 47 16.07 -19.13 6.12
N TYR A 48 15.59 -18.12 6.84
CA TYR A 48 14.31 -18.20 7.56
C TYR A 48 13.13 -18.15 6.60
N TYR A 49 13.20 -17.32 5.57
CA TYR A 49 12.17 -17.22 4.55
C TYR A 49 11.95 -18.56 3.83
N ASN A 50 13.02 -19.27 3.50
CA ASN A 50 12.95 -20.56 2.79
C ASN A 50 12.37 -21.69 3.66
N GLN A 51 12.28 -21.52 4.98
CA GLN A 51 11.62 -22.46 5.88
C GLN A 51 10.10 -22.27 5.95
N ILE A 52 9.58 -21.17 5.42
CA ILE A 52 8.14 -20.85 5.43
C ILE A 52 7.44 -21.67 4.34
N PRO A 53 6.22 -22.22 4.60
CA PRO A 53 5.45 -22.90 3.57
C PRO A 53 5.23 -22.05 2.31
N SER A 54 5.28 -22.67 1.15
CA SER A 54 5.19 -21.98 -0.15
C SER A 54 3.92 -21.13 -0.33
N SER A 55 2.81 -21.54 0.26
CA SER A 55 1.56 -20.77 0.24
C SER A 55 1.68 -19.43 0.98
N ILE A 56 2.37 -19.44 2.12
CA ILE A 56 2.62 -18.23 2.91
C ILE A 56 3.65 -17.34 2.21
N GLN A 57 4.70 -17.92 1.61
CA GLN A 57 5.67 -17.17 0.81
C GLN A 57 4.99 -16.43 -0.34
N LYS A 58 4.08 -17.09 -1.07
CA LYS A 58 3.29 -16.44 -2.13
C LYS A 58 2.45 -15.28 -1.59
N THR A 59 1.77 -15.47 -0.47
CA THR A 59 0.99 -14.41 0.17
C THR A 59 1.85 -13.21 0.53
N ILE A 60 3.03 -13.44 1.10
CA ILE A 60 3.99 -12.38 1.44
C ILE A 60 4.44 -11.64 0.18
N ARG A 61 4.75 -12.36 -0.90
CA ARG A 61 5.18 -11.75 -2.17
C ARG A 61 4.08 -10.89 -2.79
N TYR A 62 2.85 -11.43 -2.92
CA TYR A 62 1.71 -10.67 -3.43
C TYR A 62 1.41 -9.45 -2.58
N GLY A 63 1.37 -9.62 -1.26
CA GLY A 63 1.14 -8.52 -0.32
C GLY A 63 2.23 -7.45 -0.39
N GLY A 64 3.49 -7.84 -0.46
CA GLY A 64 4.62 -6.92 -0.58
C GLY A 64 4.60 -6.12 -1.89
N ILE A 65 4.39 -6.79 -3.02
CA ILE A 65 4.32 -6.13 -4.34
C ILE A 65 3.11 -5.18 -4.38
N TYR A 66 1.93 -5.64 -3.94
CA TYR A 66 0.74 -4.81 -3.90
C TYR A 66 0.93 -3.56 -3.04
N THR A 67 1.45 -3.73 -1.83
CA THR A 67 1.70 -2.64 -0.89
C THR A 67 2.68 -1.63 -1.46
N GLY A 68 3.77 -2.10 -2.07
CA GLY A 68 4.76 -1.24 -2.71
C GLY A 68 4.18 -0.45 -3.88
N LEU A 69 3.45 -1.11 -4.78
CA LEU A 69 2.79 -0.45 -5.91
C LEU A 69 1.73 0.55 -5.46
N TYR A 70 0.86 0.13 -4.55
CA TYR A 70 -0.21 0.97 -4.04
C TYR A 70 0.33 2.23 -3.37
N HIS A 71 1.34 2.07 -2.52
CA HIS A 71 1.96 3.21 -1.84
C HIS A 71 2.69 4.15 -2.82
N THR A 72 3.39 3.61 -3.80
CA THR A 72 4.07 4.39 -4.84
C THR A 72 3.07 5.19 -5.67
N LEU A 73 2.00 4.56 -6.14
CA LEU A 73 0.94 5.25 -6.88
C LEU A 73 0.24 6.31 -6.03
N GLY A 74 0.01 6.03 -4.75
CA GLY A 74 -0.53 6.98 -3.79
C GLY A 74 0.38 8.20 -3.60
N GLY A 75 1.69 7.98 -3.53
CA GLY A 75 2.68 9.04 -3.46
C GLY A 75 2.70 9.90 -4.72
N ILE A 76 2.72 9.30 -5.90
CA ILE A 76 2.65 10.02 -7.18
C ILE A 76 1.38 10.86 -7.25
N ARG A 77 0.24 10.27 -6.89
CA ARG A 77 -1.04 10.98 -6.81
C ARG A 77 -0.96 12.20 -5.92
N HIS A 78 -0.37 12.05 -4.74
CA HIS A 78 -0.22 13.15 -3.77
C HIS A 78 0.64 14.28 -4.33
N PHE A 79 1.77 13.98 -4.92
CA PHE A 79 2.64 14.98 -5.57
C PHE A 79 1.93 15.70 -6.72
N VAL A 80 1.16 14.99 -7.54
CA VAL A 80 0.41 15.59 -8.64
C VAL A 80 -0.63 16.57 -8.10
N TRP A 81 -1.33 16.24 -7.02
CA TRP A 81 -2.33 17.12 -6.44
C TRP A 81 -1.71 18.32 -5.70
N ASP A 82 -0.53 18.15 -5.11
CA ASP A 82 0.21 19.26 -4.52
C ASP A 82 0.64 20.28 -5.59
N ALA A 83 1.05 19.80 -6.76
CA ALA A 83 1.44 20.65 -7.88
C ALA A 83 0.24 21.27 -8.61
N TYR A 84 -0.87 20.55 -8.67
CA TYR A 84 -2.09 20.95 -9.42
C TYR A 84 -3.35 20.82 -8.55
N PRO A 85 -3.55 21.71 -7.54
CA PRO A 85 -4.69 21.61 -6.61
C PRO A 85 -6.06 21.68 -7.27
N HIS A 86 -6.17 22.31 -8.46
CA HIS A 86 -7.41 22.39 -9.23
C HIS A 86 -7.94 21.03 -9.70
N LEU A 87 -7.11 19.98 -9.68
CA LEU A 87 -7.53 18.61 -9.99
C LEU A 87 -8.26 17.92 -8.84
N LEU A 88 -8.27 18.51 -7.65
CA LEU A 88 -8.92 17.97 -6.46
C LEU A 88 -10.44 18.18 -6.48
N THR A 89 -11.13 17.55 -7.43
CA THR A 89 -12.59 17.46 -7.43
C THR A 89 -13.02 16.08 -6.98
N ASN A 90 -14.16 15.96 -6.30
CA ASN A 90 -14.65 14.68 -5.81
C ASN A 90 -14.73 13.60 -6.90
N ALA A 91 -15.19 13.97 -8.09
CA ALA A 91 -15.29 13.05 -9.23
C ALA A 91 -13.91 12.54 -9.67
N LYS A 92 -12.92 13.43 -9.81
CA LYS A 92 -11.56 13.08 -10.24
C LYS A 92 -10.85 12.24 -9.17
N VAL A 93 -10.95 12.66 -7.91
CA VAL A 93 -10.34 11.92 -6.78
C VAL A 93 -10.91 10.51 -6.68
N THR A 94 -12.22 10.36 -6.83
CA THR A 94 -12.89 9.05 -6.83
C THR A 94 -12.41 8.16 -7.97
N ARG A 95 -12.36 8.68 -9.20
CA ARG A 95 -11.88 7.93 -10.38
C ARG A 95 -10.43 7.50 -10.24
N VAL A 96 -9.56 8.39 -9.79
CA VAL A 96 -8.15 8.10 -9.57
C VAL A 96 -7.97 7.06 -8.46
N SER A 97 -8.78 7.11 -7.40
CA SER A 97 -8.75 6.14 -6.31
C SER A 97 -9.11 4.73 -6.80
N TYR A 98 -10.17 4.58 -7.58
CA TYR A 98 -10.52 3.29 -8.20
C TYR A 98 -9.47 2.82 -9.19
N GLY A 99 -8.95 3.72 -10.03
CA GLY A 99 -7.85 3.43 -10.96
C GLY A 99 -6.61 2.91 -10.24
N MET A 100 -6.25 3.54 -9.13
CA MET A 100 -5.12 3.14 -8.29
C MET A 100 -5.28 1.72 -7.74
N LEU A 101 -6.46 1.39 -7.22
CA LEU A 101 -6.76 0.05 -6.73
C LEU A 101 -6.63 -0.98 -7.86
N GLY A 102 -7.25 -0.71 -9.02
CA GLY A 102 -7.21 -1.61 -10.17
C GLY A 102 -5.80 -1.81 -10.73
N VAL A 103 -5.05 -0.74 -10.93
CA VAL A 103 -3.65 -0.79 -11.43
C VAL A 103 -2.75 -1.53 -10.46
N SER A 104 -2.94 -1.34 -9.14
CA SER A 104 -2.16 -2.04 -8.12
C SER A 104 -2.41 -3.55 -8.16
N VAL A 105 -3.67 -3.98 -8.33
CA VAL A 105 -4.00 -5.41 -8.45
C VAL A 105 -3.41 -6.02 -9.72
N VAL A 106 -3.64 -5.42 -10.87
CA VAL A 106 -3.12 -5.90 -12.17
C VAL A 106 -1.59 -5.89 -12.17
N GLY A 107 -0.98 -4.81 -11.71
CA GLY A 107 0.47 -4.70 -11.60
C GLY A 107 1.09 -5.74 -10.69
N THR A 108 0.42 -6.07 -9.58
CA THR A 108 0.87 -7.13 -8.67
C THR A 108 0.88 -8.50 -9.35
N ILE A 109 -0.19 -8.84 -10.08
CA ILE A 109 -0.29 -10.11 -10.81
C ILE A 109 0.80 -10.21 -11.89
N VAL A 110 1.03 -9.12 -12.63
CA VAL A 110 2.05 -9.09 -13.68
C VAL A 110 3.45 -9.20 -13.09
N LEU A 111 3.78 -8.39 -12.09
CA LEU A 111 5.11 -8.36 -11.49
C LEU A 111 5.46 -9.66 -10.77
N GLU A 112 4.49 -10.31 -10.14
CA GLU A 112 4.74 -11.59 -9.46
C GLU A 112 5.21 -12.67 -10.45
N LYS A 113 4.70 -12.65 -11.68
CA LYS A 113 5.14 -13.60 -12.73
C LYS A 113 6.55 -13.31 -13.24
N TRP A 114 7.01 -12.06 -13.14
CA TRP A 114 8.33 -11.67 -13.64
C TRP A 114 9.44 -11.75 -12.57
N ILE A 115 9.06 -11.74 -11.32
CA ILE A 115 9.96 -11.87 -10.18
C ILE A 115 9.99 -13.33 -9.71
#